data_7808396f1f8b0c3677982cb2bff1ad56
#
_entry.id   7808396f1f8b0c3677982cb2bff1ad56
#
_cell.length_a   1.000
_cell.length_b   1.000
_cell.length_c   1.000
_cell.angle_alpha   90.00
_cell.angle_beta   90.00
_cell.angle_gamma   90.00
#
_symmetry.space_group_name_H-M   'P 1'
#
loop_
_entity.id
_entity.type
_entity.pdbx_description
1 polymer ?
#
loop_
_entity_poly.entity_id
_entity_poly.type
_entity_poly.pdbx_seq_one_letter_code
_entity_poly.pdbx_strand_id
1 'polypeptide(L)'
;MPIAAGENLHTLYEFQHLIEADGVAFLEPDVTNCGGITTWMKIAHVGEANNLPVTSHGVHDLQVHLLAAVSNKSYLEVHGFGLQDYISNPVKVVEGYATAPDRIGHGVNFDWDALGKYRVQRTY
;
A
#
# COMPACT_ATOMS: atom_id res chain seq x y z
N MET A 1 20.37 12.39 1.26
CA MET A 1 18.92 12.38 1.60
C MET A 1 18.41 10.99 1.28
N PRO A 2 17.75 10.27 2.20
CA PRO A 2 17.13 8.99 1.90
C PRO A 2 16.03 9.12 0.85
N ILE A 3 15.99 8.19 -0.10
CA ILE A 3 15.02 8.17 -1.20
C ILE A 3 14.13 6.93 -1.02
N ALA A 4 12.82 7.10 -1.14
CA ALA A 4 11.85 6.04 -1.33
C ALA A 4 11.43 6.02 -2.81
N ALA A 5 11.31 4.84 -3.40
CA ALA A 5 10.78 4.65 -4.74
C ALA A 5 10.34 3.20 -4.97
N GLY A 6 9.51 2.99 -5.98
CA GLY A 6 8.99 1.69 -6.36
C GLY A 6 7.50 1.67 -6.68
N GLU A 7 6.81 2.80 -6.48
CA GLU A 7 5.36 2.93 -6.65
C GLU A 7 4.87 2.60 -8.08
N ASN A 8 5.72 2.77 -9.08
CA ASN A 8 5.41 2.47 -10.48
C ASN A 8 5.98 1.12 -10.96
N LEU A 9 6.57 0.31 -10.07
CA LEU A 9 7.06 -1.01 -10.42
C LEU A 9 5.95 -2.07 -10.32
N HIS A 10 5.90 -2.98 -11.30
CA HIS A 10 4.80 -3.92 -11.46
C HIS A 10 5.13 -5.34 -11.04
N THR A 11 6.39 -5.68 -10.85
CA THR A 11 6.82 -7.05 -10.58
C THR A 11 7.90 -7.12 -9.50
N LEU A 12 7.98 -8.27 -8.81
CA LEU A 12 9.07 -8.56 -7.88
C LEU A 12 10.47 -8.37 -8.53
N TYR A 13 10.59 -8.71 -9.81
CA TYR A 13 11.88 -8.66 -10.51
C TYR A 13 12.39 -7.23 -10.73
N GLU A 14 11.49 -6.28 -10.94
CA GLU A 14 11.83 -4.86 -11.05
C GLU A 14 12.35 -4.33 -9.70
N PHE A 15 11.75 -4.76 -8.58
CA PHE A 15 12.27 -4.44 -7.25
C PHE A 15 13.63 -5.07 -6.97
N GLN A 16 13.89 -6.29 -7.46
CA GLN A 16 15.22 -6.89 -7.37
C GLN A 16 16.25 -6.04 -8.11
N HIS A 17 15.97 -5.58 -9.31
CA HIS A 17 16.87 -4.70 -10.06
C HIS A 17 17.08 -3.35 -9.37
N LEU A 18 16.03 -2.79 -8.75
CA LEU A 18 16.14 -1.55 -7.97
C LEU A 18 17.06 -1.72 -6.76
N ILE A 19 16.97 -2.85 -6.06
CA ILE A 19 17.84 -3.21 -4.94
C ILE A 19 19.29 -3.40 -5.41
N GLU A 20 19.52 -4.17 -6.48
CA GLU A 20 20.83 -4.42 -7.07
C GLU A 20 21.52 -3.13 -7.54
N ALA A 21 20.74 -2.14 -7.97
CA ALA A 21 21.25 -0.82 -8.37
C ALA A 21 21.60 0.09 -7.19
N ASP A 22 21.37 -0.35 -5.93
CA ASP A 22 21.52 0.48 -4.71
C ASP A 22 20.80 1.84 -4.83
N GLY A 23 19.63 1.82 -5.49
CA GLY A 23 18.94 3.02 -5.96
C GLY A 23 18.09 3.72 -4.90
N VAL A 24 17.79 3.06 -3.76
CA VAL A 24 16.83 3.55 -2.77
C VAL A 24 17.25 3.24 -1.34
N ALA A 25 16.78 4.07 -0.40
CA ALA A 25 16.87 3.81 1.03
C ALA A 25 15.61 3.10 1.58
N PHE A 26 14.49 3.21 0.87
CA PHE A 26 13.20 2.57 1.21
C PHE A 26 12.58 1.99 -0.05
N LEU A 27 12.14 0.74 0.01
CA LEU A 27 11.28 0.17 -1.01
C LEU A 27 9.85 0.67 -0.81
N GLU A 28 9.22 1.14 -1.88
CA GLU A 28 7.89 1.75 -1.84
C GLU A 28 6.90 1.07 -2.80
N PRO A 29 6.55 -0.20 -2.54
CA PRO A 29 5.61 -0.90 -3.39
C PRO A 29 4.17 -0.41 -3.19
N ASP A 30 3.46 -0.19 -4.30
CA ASP A 30 2.01 -0.04 -4.30
C ASP A 30 1.37 -1.42 -4.53
N VAL A 31 0.53 -1.86 -3.61
CA VAL A 31 -0.13 -3.17 -3.68
C VAL A 31 -1.04 -3.30 -4.90
N THR A 32 -1.57 -2.19 -5.42
CA THR A 32 -2.43 -2.19 -6.61
C THR A 32 -1.65 -2.27 -7.92
N ASN A 33 -0.38 -1.90 -7.90
CA ASN A 33 0.52 -1.89 -9.06
C ASN A 33 1.46 -3.10 -9.09
N CYS A 34 2.05 -3.46 -7.97
CA CYS A 34 3.14 -4.46 -7.90
C CYS A 34 2.68 -5.92 -8.09
N GLY A 35 1.38 -6.18 -8.32
CA GLY A 35 0.84 -7.52 -8.51
C GLY A 35 0.09 -8.10 -7.32
N GLY A 36 -0.41 -7.23 -6.43
CA GLY A 36 -1.27 -7.59 -5.30
C GLY A 36 -0.51 -8.00 -4.03
N ILE A 37 -1.26 -8.42 -3.04
CA ILE A 37 -0.79 -8.73 -1.68
C ILE A 37 0.37 -9.73 -1.68
N THR A 38 0.24 -10.83 -2.42
CA THR A 38 1.27 -11.88 -2.46
C THR A 38 2.62 -11.38 -2.98
N THR A 39 2.60 -10.57 -4.03
CA THR A 39 3.82 -9.98 -4.59
C THR A 39 4.40 -8.92 -3.66
N TRP A 40 3.56 -8.06 -3.09
CA TRP A 40 3.97 -7.07 -2.12
C TRP A 40 4.71 -7.70 -0.93
N MET A 41 4.18 -8.78 -0.35
CA MET A 41 4.82 -9.51 0.73
C MET A 41 6.17 -10.10 0.34
N LYS A 42 6.31 -10.62 -0.89
CA LYS A 42 7.60 -11.10 -1.41
C LYS A 42 8.62 -9.97 -1.54
N ILE A 43 8.18 -8.79 -2.03
CA ILE A 43 9.03 -7.59 -2.14
C ILE A 43 9.53 -7.17 -0.75
N ALA A 44 8.64 -7.12 0.25
CA ALA A 44 9.00 -6.77 1.61
C ALA A 44 10.06 -7.74 2.19
N HIS A 45 9.89 -9.05 2.01
CA HIS A 45 10.87 -10.05 2.49
C HIS A 45 12.20 -10.00 1.73
N VAL A 46 12.20 -9.72 0.43
CA VAL A 46 13.46 -9.50 -0.31
C VAL A 46 14.16 -8.22 0.19
N GLY A 47 13.39 -7.16 0.46
CA GLY A 47 13.91 -5.95 1.10
C GLY A 47 14.52 -6.24 2.47
N GLU A 48 13.86 -7.01 3.31
CA GLU A 48 14.34 -7.43 4.62
C GLU A 48 15.69 -8.17 4.51
N ALA A 49 15.79 -9.12 3.57
CA ALA A 49 17.01 -9.87 3.32
C ALA A 49 18.19 -8.98 2.85
N ASN A 50 17.91 -7.80 2.33
CA ASN A 50 18.89 -6.80 1.90
C ASN A 50 19.01 -5.61 2.87
N ASN A 51 18.49 -5.72 4.09
CA ASN A 51 18.47 -4.66 5.10
C ASN A 51 17.80 -3.36 4.64
N LEU A 52 16.85 -3.46 3.72
CA LEU A 52 16.05 -2.33 3.26
C LEU A 52 14.68 -2.30 3.95
N PRO A 53 14.30 -1.18 4.54
CA PRO A 53 12.95 -0.98 5.04
C PRO A 53 11.95 -0.85 3.89
N VAL A 54 10.70 -1.26 4.14
CA VAL A 54 9.58 -1.08 3.23
C VAL A 54 8.64 0.01 3.74
N THR A 55 8.26 0.90 2.86
CA THR A 55 7.20 1.88 3.05
C THR A 55 6.01 1.53 2.14
N SER A 56 5.04 2.39 2.00
CA SER A 56 3.87 2.12 1.15
C SER A 56 3.56 3.29 0.23
N HIS A 57 2.94 2.98 -0.90
CA HIS A 57 2.33 3.96 -1.80
C HIS A 57 0.88 3.60 -2.05
N GLY A 58 0.01 4.62 -2.15
CA GLY A 58 -1.38 4.43 -2.57
C GLY A 58 -2.31 4.01 -1.44
N VAL A 59 -3.19 3.08 -1.71
CA VAL A 59 -4.34 2.68 -0.87
C VAL A 59 -3.95 2.35 0.58
N HIS A 60 -3.80 3.39 1.41
CA HIS A 60 -3.31 3.25 2.79
C HIS A 60 -4.23 2.40 3.67
N ASP A 61 -5.54 2.36 3.40
CA ASP A 61 -6.49 1.51 4.10
C ASP A 61 -6.25 0.01 3.91
N LEU A 62 -5.58 -0.39 2.82
CA LEU A 62 -5.13 -1.76 2.58
C LEU A 62 -3.67 -1.94 3.01
N GLN A 63 -2.81 -0.98 2.68
CA GLN A 63 -1.37 -1.04 2.94
C GLN A 63 -1.02 -1.11 4.43
N VAL A 64 -1.85 -0.53 5.31
CA VAL A 64 -1.66 -0.60 6.76
C VAL A 64 -1.57 -2.02 7.28
N HIS A 65 -2.33 -2.95 6.71
CA HIS A 65 -2.31 -4.37 7.08
C HIS A 65 -1.01 -5.04 6.65
N LEU A 66 -0.52 -4.70 5.45
CA LEU A 66 0.70 -5.28 4.89
C LEU A 66 1.92 -4.81 5.69
N LEU A 67 1.99 -3.51 5.98
CA LEU A 67 3.05 -2.96 6.84
C LEU A 67 2.98 -3.53 8.26
N ALA A 68 1.80 -3.71 8.83
CA ALA A 68 1.65 -4.32 10.16
C ALA A 68 2.16 -5.78 10.21
N ALA A 69 2.19 -6.48 9.07
CA ALA A 69 2.55 -7.89 8.97
C ALA A 69 4.06 -8.15 8.75
N VAL A 70 4.88 -7.12 8.51
CA VAL A 70 6.30 -7.28 8.20
C VAL A 70 7.20 -6.63 9.23
N SER A 71 8.40 -7.20 9.44
CA SER A 71 9.37 -6.74 10.44
C SER A 71 10.13 -5.49 10.00
N ASN A 72 10.42 -5.36 8.70
CA ASN A 72 11.13 -4.23 8.10
C ASN A 72 10.22 -3.06 7.69
N LYS A 73 9.02 -2.97 8.29
CA LYS A 73 8.11 -1.84 8.05
C LYS A 73 8.73 -0.50 8.43
N SER A 74 8.36 0.53 7.68
CA SER A 74 8.76 1.90 7.92
C SER A 74 7.53 2.80 7.98
N TYR A 75 7.28 3.61 6.99
CA TYR A 75 6.23 4.61 6.96
C TYR A 75 5.01 4.14 6.16
N LEU A 76 3.82 4.50 6.64
CA LEU A 76 2.60 4.42 5.86
C LEU A 76 2.40 5.77 5.16
N GLU A 77 2.41 5.78 3.83
CA GLU A 77 1.99 6.94 3.09
C GLU A 77 0.47 7.10 3.18
N VAL A 78 0.00 8.28 3.53
CA VAL A 78 -1.42 8.61 3.60
C VAL A 78 -1.78 9.52 2.43
N HIS A 79 -2.49 8.97 1.45
CA HIS A 79 -2.89 9.67 0.25
C HIS A 79 -4.16 10.50 0.43
N GLY A 80 -4.18 11.66 -0.24
CA GLY A 80 -5.33 12.54 -0.34
C GLY A 80 -6.27 12.23 -1.52
N PHE A 81 -6.32 10.98 -2.03
CA PHE A 81 -7.16 10.62 -3.19
C PHE A 81 -8.66 10.55 -2.90
N GLY A 82 -9.08 10.84 -1.66
CA GLY A 82 -10.49 10.87 -1.31
C GLY A 82 -11.17 9.51 -1.17
N LEU A 83 -10.41 8.40 -1.14
CA LEU A 83 -10.98 7.06 -0.96
C LEU A 83 -11.78 6.97 0.35
N GLN A 84 -11.31 7.64 1.40
CA GLN A 84 -11.98 7.69 2.70
C GLN A 84 -13.43 8.21 2.63
N ASP A 85 -13.79 8.97 1.59
CA ASP A 85 -15.14 9.48 1.38
C ASP A 85 -16.10 8.42 0.84
N TYR A 86 -15.57 7.26 0.42
CA TYR A 86 -16.29 6.19 -0.25
C TYR A 86 -16.18 4.83 0.43
N ILE A 87 -15.54 4.78 1.61
CA ILE A 87 -15.45 3.59 2.44
C ILE A 87 -16.07 3.84 3.81
N SER A 88 -16.76 2.83 4.35
CA SER A 88 -17.53 2.98 5.59
C SER A 88 -16.68 3.27 6.82
N ASN A 89 -15.44 2.83 6.81
CA ASN A 89 -14.58 2.89 8.00
C ASN A 89 -13.10 3.09 7.60
N PRO A 90 -12.70 4.28 7.17
CA PRO A 90 -11.32 4.57 6.80
C PRO A 90 -10.38 4.43 8.00
N VAL A 91 -9.12 4.11 7.69
CA VAL A 91 -8.05 4.09 8.69
C VAL A 91 -7.86 5.50 9.27
N LYS A 92 -7.76 5.57 10.60
CA LYS A 92 -7.51 6.83 11.29
C LYS A 92 -6.04 6.95 11.63
N VAL A 93 -5.49 8.13 11.40
CA VAL A 93 -4.16 8.51 11.88
C VAL A 93 -4.34 9.31 13.18
N VAL A 94 -3.76 8.81 14.26
CA VAL A 94 -3.81 9.44 15.59
C VAL A 94 -2.38 9.68 16.04
N GLU A 95 -2.04 10.91 16.33
CA GLU A 95 -0.68 11.31 16.77
C GLU A 95 0.45 10.79 15.87
N GLY A 96 0.21 10.74 14.55
CA GLY A 96 1.18 10.25 13.55
C GLY A 96 1.21 8.73 13.40
N TYR A 97 0.33 7.98 14.07
CA TYR A 97 0.26 6.53 13.99
C TYR A 97 -1.04 6.06 13.34
N ALA A 98 -0.92 5.08 12.47
CA ALA A 98 -2.04 4.33 11.90
C ALA A 98 -2.05 2.91 12.48
N THR A 99 -3.22 2.42 12.86
CA THR A 99 -3.38 1.05 13.35
C THR A 99 -4.21 0.25 12.36
N ALA A 100 -3.72 -0.92 11.96
CA ALA A 100 -4.47 -1.84 11.13
C ALA A 100 -5.74 -2.28 11.88
N PRO A 101 -6.94 -2.07 11.31
CA PRO A 101 -8.19 -2.42 11.99
C PRO A 101 -8.36 -3.94 12.07
N ASP A 102 -8.82 -4.43 13.22
CA ASP A 102 -9.17 -5.85 13.41
C ASP A 102 -10.57 -6.10 12.83
N ARG A 103 -10.61 -6.44 11.54
CA ARG A 103 -11.85 -6.72 10.78
C ARG A 103 -11.67 -7.94 9.89
N ILE A 104 -12.80 -8.51 9.46
CA ILE A 104 -12.79 -9.64 8.51
C ILE A 104 -12.22 -9.19 7.17
N GLY A 105 -11.27 -9.95 6.63
CA GLY A 105 -10.55 -9.66 5.39
C GLY A 105 -9.68 -8.41 5.53
N HIS A 106 -9.59 -7.63 4.46
CA HIS A 106 -8.84 -6.37 4.43
C HIS A 106 -9.57 -5.18 5.05
N GLY A 107 -10.82 -5.36 5.51
CA GLY A 107 -11.61 -4.33 6.20
C GLY A 107 -12.07 -3.14 5.36
N VAL A 108 -11.71 -3.07 4.09
CA VAL A 108 -12.16 -2.01 3.17
C VAL A 108 -13.55 -2.37 2.63
N ASN A 109 -14.55 -1.62 3.06
CA ASN A 109 -15.94 -1.78 2.60
C ASN A 109 -16.40 -0.50 1.93
N PHE A 110 -16.76 -0.59 0.65
CA PHE A 110 -17.23 0.57 -0.10
C PHE A 110 -18.64 1.00 0.34
N ASP A 111 -18.83 2.30 0.43
CA ASP A 111 -20.15 2.92 0.54
C ASP A 111 -20.77 3.06 -0.86
N TRP A 112 -21.58 2.07 -1.22
CA TRP A 112 -22.20 1.99 -2.54
C TRP A 112 -23.24 3.11 -2.77
N ASP A 113 -23.84 3.66 -1.71
CA ASP A 113 -24.77 4.78 -1.81
C ASP A 113 -24.01 6.07 -2.14
N ALA A 114 -22.89 6.33 -1.46
CA ALA A 114 -22.00 7.45 -1.78
C ALA A 114 -21.41 7.35 -3.19
N LEU A 115 -21.13 6.13 -3.67
CA LEU A 115 -20.65 5.88 -5.03
C LEU A 115 -21.75 5.94 -6.10
N GLY A 116 -23.03 5.89 -5.72
CA GLY A 116 -24.16 5.82 -6.64
C GLY A 116 -24.18 6.96 -7.68
N LYS A 117 -23.76 8.17 -7.27
CA LYS A 117 -23.69 9.36 -8.16
C LYS A 117 -22.66 9.23 -9.31
N TYR A 118 -21.71 8.30 -9.20
CA TYR A 118 -20.69 8.04 -10.23
C TYR A 118 -21.04 6.83 -11.09
N ARG A 119 -22.19 6.20 -10.86
CA ARG A 119 -22.62 5.03 -11.60
C ARG A 119 -22.88 5.39 -13.07
N VAL A 120 -22.11 4.80 -13.97
CA VAL A 120 -22.31 4.91 -15.41
C VAL A 120 -23.23 3.78 -15.86
N GLN A 121 -24.37 4.11 -16.51
CA GLN A 121 -25.16 3.11 -17.19
C GLN A 121 -24.38 2.60 -18.41
N ARG A 122 -24.04 1.31 -18.44
CA ARG A 122 -23.58 0.67 -19.67
C ARG A 122 -24.82 0.41 -20.54
N THR A 123 -24.94 1.13 -21.63
CA THR A 123 -25.78 0.73 -22.75
C THR A 123 -25.00 -0.31 -23.55
N TYR A 124 -25.45 -1.58 -23.51
CA TYR A 124 -24.95 -2.65 -24.37
C TYR A 124 -25.69 -2.58 -25.72
#